data_c614804eb333938172661f1ddb13575b
#
_entry.id   c614804eb333938172661f1ddb13575b
#
_cell.length_a   1.000
_cell.length_b   1.000
_cell.length_c   1.000
_cell.angle_alpha   90.00
_cell.angle_beta   90.00
_cell.angle_gamma   90.00
#
_symmetry.space_group_name_H-M   'P 1'
#
loop_
_entity.id
_entity.type
_entity.pdbx_description
1 polymer ?
#
loop_
_entity_poly.entity_id
_entity_poly.type
_entity_poly.pdbx_seq_one_letter_code
_entity_poly.pdbx_strand_id
1 'polypeptide(L)'
;GSSDWLKDLFLTGGYDAMVNYECLVISANQELEARGEETLYAVYPYDGLSIADSPLGYVDNGDAEKEQAFLDLQEYLLSDEVQNEIQRTGRRTGYEGVSAENADVFRADWGVQPDRVLSPIRMPSTDVLMECLDLYQTQFRKPSLTVYCLDYSGSMEGTGREQMVEAMSQILIQENAEQNLLQASEHEVNILIPFEGYPRDVYTAVGNGEELEALYTQVEAEEAVGGTDIYYAAMEGLRQLKNYDLSQ
;
A
#
# COMPACT_ATOMS: atom_id res chain seq x y z
N GLY A 1 0.19 -2.20 -3.10
CA GLY A 1 0.26 -1.89 -4.52
C GLY A 1 1.52 -1.12 -4.86
N SER A 2 1.96 -1.17 -6.12
CA SER A 2 3.06 -0.34 -6.61
C SER A 2 2.53 0.98 -7.18
N SER A 3 3.41 1.97 -7.33
CA SER A 3 3.08 3.25 -7.98
C SER A 3 2.67 3.06 -9.45
N ASP A 4 3.23 2.05 -10.10
CA ASP A 4 2.88 1.68 -11.47
C ASP A 4 1.47 1.07 -11.53
N TRP A 5 1.14 0.20 -10.58
CA TRP A 5 -0.24 -0.30 -10.45
C TRP A 5 -1.26 0.84 -10.20
N LEU A 6 -0.88 1.87 -9.43
CA LEU A 6 -1.72 3.05 -9.23
C LEU A 6 -1.96 3.80 -10.55
N LYS A 7 -0.91 3.94 -11.39
CA LYS A 7 -1.03 4.51 -12.74
C LYS A 7 -2.00 3.68 -13.59
N ASP A 8 -1.83 2.36 -13.61
CA ASP A 8 -2.68 1.48 -14.39
C ASP A 8 -4.15 1.55 -13.93
N LEU A 9 -4.38 1.56 -12.61
CA LEU A 9 -5.72 1.73 -12.04
C LEU A 9 -6.34 3.08 -12.45
N PHE A 10 -5.57 4.17 -12.39
CA PHE A 10 -6.01 5.49 -12.83
C PHE A 10 -6.44 5.48 -14.31
N LEU A 11 -5.67 4.82 -15.17
CA LEU A 11 -5.94 4.71 -16.60
C LEU A 11 -7.17 3.83 -16.94
N THR A 12 -7.76 3.12 -15.98
CA THR A 12 -9.06 2.44 -16.19
C THR A 12 -10.23 3.43 -16.21
N GLY A 13 -10.03 4.69 -15.80
CA GLY A 13 -11.03 5.75 -15.74
C GLY A 13 -11.75 5.84 -14.40
N GLY A 14 -12.53 6.92 -14.24
CA GLY A 14 -13.31 7.16 -13.02
C GLY A 14 -12.58 7.91 -11.92
N TYR A 15 -11.39 8.43 -12.21
CA TYR A 15 -10.59 9.25 -11.28
C TYR A 15 -10.22 10.59 -11.92
N ASP A 16 -10.33 11.67 -11.16
CA ASP A 16 -10.04 13.03 -11.63
C ASP A 16 -8.57 13.43 -11.40
N ALA A 17 -7.89 12.83 -10.43
CA ALA A 17 -6.51 13.12 -10.09
C ALA A 17 -5.80 11.91 -9.46
N MET A 18 -4.47 11.89 -9.54
CA MET A 18 -3.62 10.95 -8.79
C MET A 18 -2.41 11.66 -8.22
N VAL A 19 -1.89 11.16 -7.09
CA VAL A 19 -0.58 11.53 -6.56
C VAL A 19 0.40 10.43 -6.93
N ASN A 20 1.40 10.75 -7.75
CA ASN A 20 2.36 9.76 -8.26
C ASN A 20 3.70 10.41 -8.59
N TYR A 21 4.69 9.61 -8.99
CA TYR A 21 5.98 10.09 -9.47
C TYR A 21 5.85 10.80 -10.82
N GLU A 22 6.68 11.84 -11.03
CA GLU A 22 6.75 12.58 -12.30
C GLU A 22 6.91 11.63 -13.51
N CYS A 23 7.80 10.64 -13.41
CA CYS A 23 8.01 9.67 -14.48
C CYS A 23 6.77 8.83 -14.81
N LEU A 24 5.90 8.56 -13.83
CA LEU A 24 4.66 7.83 -14.06
C LEU A 24 3.55 8.72 -14.62
N VAL A 25 3.55 10.02 -14.31
CA VAL A 25 2.69 10.99 -15.00
C VAL A 25 3.10 11.11 -16.46
N ILE A 26 4.41 11.19 -16.76
CA ILE A 26 4.94 11.19 -18.14
C ILE A 26 4.52 9.90 -18.88
N SER A 27 4.72 8.74 -18.28
CA SER A 27 4.33 7.44 -18.86
C SER A 27 2.82 7.36 -19.12
N ALA A 28 2.00 7.79 -18.17
CA ALA A 28 0.54 7.84 -18.34
C ALA A 28 0.15 8.74 -19.52
N ASN A 29 0.77 9.92 -19.66
CA ASN A 29 0.49 10.83 -20.77
C ASN A 29 0.91 10.28 -22.12
N GLN A 30 2.03 9.56 -22.19
CA GLN A 30 2.43 8.85 -23.42
C GLN A 30 1.38 7.79 -23.83
N GLU A 31 0.83 7.07 -22.87
CA GLU A 31 -0.24 6.09 -23.12
C GLU A 31 -1.56 6.76 -23.54
N LEU A 32 -1.98 7.83 -22.85
CA LEU A 32 -3.20 8.58 -23.17
C LEU A 32 -3.12 9.21 -24.57
N GLU A 33 -1.99 9.84 -24.91
CA GLU A 33 -1.76 10.41 -26.22
C GLU A 33 -1.78 9.35 -27.33
N ALA A 34 -1.20 8.17 -27.08
CA ALA A 34 -1.24 7.04 -28.02
C ALA A 34 -2.66 6.50 -28.25
N ARG A 35 -3.56 6.68 -27.27
CA ARG A 35 -4.99 6.34 -27.38
C ARG A 35 -5.84 7.47 -27.97
N GLY A 36 -5.26 8.67 -28.15
CA GLY A 36 -5.98 9.87 -28.57
C GLY A 36 -6.89 10.45 -27.47
N GLU A 37 -6.54 10.19 -26.21
CA GLU A 37 -7.25 10.64 -25.02
C GLU A 37 -6.61 11.92 -24.46
N GLU A 38 -7.33 12.64 -23.57
CA GLU A 38 -6.85 13.83 -22.92
C GLU A 38 -5.71 13.50 -21.95
N THR A 39 -4.62 14.27 -22.02
CA THR A 39 -3.44 14.08 -21.18
C THR A 39 -3.59 14.75 -19.82
N LEU A 40 -2.87 14.24 -18.83
CA LEU A 40 -2.81 14.77 -17.48
C LEU A 40 -1.93 16.03 -17.43
N TYR A 41 -2.24 16.92 -16.49
CA TYR A 41 -1.40 18.09 -16.19
C TYR A 41 -0.68 17.88 -14.86
N ALA A 42 0.66 17.89 -14.87
CA ALA A 42 1.48 17.76 -13.67
C ALA A 42 1.43 19.02 -12.82
N VAL A 43 1.08 18.89 -11.55
CA VAL A 43 1.07 20.00 -10.57
C VAL A 43 2.11 19.71 -9.49
N TYR A 44 3.03 20.64 -9.32
CA TYR A 44 4.09 20.55 -8.30
C TYR A 44 3.67 21.31 -7.05
N PRO A 45 3.69 20.65 -5.86
CA PRO A 45 3.42 21.33 -4.60
C PRO A 45 4.35 22.52 -4.37
N TYR A 46 3.81 23.60 -3.80
CA TYR A 46 4.57 24.81 -3.50
C TYR A 46 5.62 24.58 -2.41
N ASP A 47 5.29 23.76 -1.40
CA ASP A 47 6.12 23.52 -0.22
C ASP A 47 7.31 22.58 -0.50
N GLY A 48 7.37 22.00 -1.68
CA GLY A 48 8.42 21.06 -2.07
C GLY A 48 7.88 19.69 -2.48
N LEU A 49 8.79 18.79 -2.79
CA LEU A 49 8.49 17.47 -3.31
C LEU A 49 9.03 16.38 -2.39
N SER A 50 8.33 15.26 -2.32
CA SER A 50 8.91 14.02 -1.82
C SER A 50 9.81 13.46 -2.92
N ILE A 51 11.13 13.58 -2.73
CA ILE A 51 12.11 13.11 -3.71
C ILE A 51 12.46 11.66 -3.37
N ALA A 52 12.17 10.77 -4.31
CA ALA A 52 12.55 9.38 -4.25
C ALA A 52 13.80 9.18 -5.10
N ASP A 53 14.95 9.12 -4.47
CA ASP A 53 16.20 8.73 -5.09
C ASP A 53 16.41 7.21 -4.99
N SER A 54 17.20 6.68 -5.90
CA SER A 54 17.52 5.25 -5.95
C SER A 54 19.04 5.09 -5.90
N PRO A 55 19.64 5.21 -4.70
CA PRO A 55 21.09 5.11 -4.56
C PRO A 55 21.58 3.69 -4.85
N LEU A 56 22.70 3.59 -5.57
CA LEU A 56 23.43 2.36 -5.77
C LEU A 56 24.57 2.29 -4.73
N GLY A 57 24.50 1.31 -3.83
CA GLY A 57 25.49 1.10 -2.77
C GLY A 57 26.26 -0.21 -2.95
N TYR A 58 27.55 -0.22 -2.63
CA TYR A 58 28.37 -1.41 -2.54
C TYR A 58 28.49 -1.87 -1.08
N VAL A 59 28.28 -3.16 -0.86
CA VAL A 59 28.57 -3.78 0.43
C VAL A 59 29.94 -4.46 0.35
N ASP A 60 30.94 -3.81 0.93
CA ASP A 60 32.31 -4.32 0.95
C ASP A 60 32.38 -5.59 1.81
N ASN A 61 32.84 -6.67 1.19
CA ASN A 61 33.11 -7.96 1.84
C ASN A 61 34.57 -8.39 1.71
N GLY A 62 35.47 -7.47 1.33
CA GLY A 62 36.90 -7.71 1.15
C GLY A 62 37.27 -8.39 -0.18
N ASP A 63 36.36 -8.42 -1.17
CA ASP A 63 36.59 -9.00 -2.50
C ASP A 63 36.92 -7.88 -3.51
N ALA A 64 38.19 -7.69 -3.77
CA ALA A 64 38.68 -6.62 -4.65
C ALA A 64 38.19 -6.75 -6.12
N GLU A 65 37.89 -7.95 -6.60
CA GLU A 65 37.37 -8.14 -7.97
C GLU A 65 35.92 -7.63 -8.05
N LYS A 66 35.12 -7.90 -7.03
CA LYS A 66 33.75 -7.38 -6.95
C LYS A 66 33.70 -5.87 -6.74
N GLU A 67 34.61 -5.34 -5.92
CA GLU A 67 34.73 -3.89 -5.74
C GLU A 67 35.05 -3.21 -7.08
N GLN A 68 36.03 -3.73 -7.84
CA GLN A 68 36.38 -3.17 -9.15
C GLN A 68 35.18 -3.26 -10.12
N ALA A 69 34.50 -4.40 -10.19
CA ALA A 69 33.30 -4.55 -11.02
C ALA A 69 32.19 -3.57 -10.65
N PHE A 70 32.02 -3.27 -9.36
CA PHE A 70 31.09 -2.23 -8.91
C PHE A 70 31.51 -0.83 -9.38
N LEU A 71 32.80 -0.50 -9.27
CA LEU A 71 33.32 0.80 -9.71
C LEU A 71 33.17 0.97 -11.24
N ASP A 72 33.42 -0.08 -12.01
CA ASP A 72 33.21 -0.07 -13.46
C ASP A 72 31.73 0.13 -13.81
N LEU A 73 30.82 -0.52 -13.08
CA LEU A 73 29.36 -0.32 -13.23
C LEU A 73 28.96 1.11 -12.85
N GLN A 74 29.52 1.65 -11.78
CA GLN A 74 29.24 3.01 -11.35
C GLN A 74 29.69 4.03 -12.41
N GLU A 75 30.90 3.89 -12.96
CA GLU A 75 31.42 4.73 -14.04
C GLU A 75 30.53 4.66 -15.28
N TYR A 76 30.09 3.45 -15.67
CA TYR A 76 29.16 3.25 -16.78
C TYR A 76 27.83 3.95 -16.55
N LEU A 77 27.22 3.76 -15.39
CA LEU A 77 25.94 4.39 -15.05
C LEU A 77 26.01 5.91 -14.98
N LEU A 78 27.17 6.48 -14.63
CA LEU A 78 27.41 7.93 -14.57
C LEU A 78 27.82 8.51 -15.90
N SER A 79 28.03 7.71 -16.95
CA SER A 79 28.36 8.24 -18.28
C SER A 79 27.21 9.07 -18.86
N ASP A 80 27.54 10.08 -19.66
CA ASP A 80 26.57 10.97 -20.31
C ASP A 80 25.55 10.19 -21.13
N GLU A 81 25.97 9.11 -21.80
CA GLU A 81 25.11 8.25 -22.59
C GLU A 81 24.01 7.60 -21.72
N VAL A 82 24.40 6.97 -20.62
CA VAL A 82 23.46 6.26 -19.73
C VAL A 82 22.59 7.26 -18.95
N GLN A 83 23.15 8.39 -18.52
CA GLN A 83 22.38 9.46 -17.88
C GLN A 83 21.29 10.00 -18.81
N ASN A 84 21.59 10.15 -20.09
CA ASN A 84 20.60 10.55 -21.09
C ASN A 84 19.53 9.46 -21.29
N GLU A 85 19.92 8.20 -21.38
CA GLU A 85 18.97 7.08 -21.49
C GLU A 85 18.04 6.98 -20.26
N ILE A 86 18.56 7.21 -19.05
CA ILE A 86 17.73 7.30 -17.84
C ILE A 86 16.68 8.43 -17.97
N GLN A 87 17.10 9.61 -18.44
CA GLN A 87 16.16 10.73 -18.65
C GLN A 87 15.09 10.38 -19.70
N ARG A 88 15.40 9.64 -20.73
CA ARG A 88 14.42 9.17 -21.72
C ARG A 88 13.34 8.28 -21.13
N THR A 89 13.57 7.67 -19.97
CA THR A 89 12.51 6.95 -19.22
C THR A 89 11.59 7.86 -18.40
N GLY A 90 11.75 9.18 -18.50
CA GLY A 90 11.01 10.17 -17.70
C GLY A 90 11.56 10.38 -16.28
N ARG A 91 12.72 9.79 -15.95
CA ARG A 91 13.39 9.98 -14.65
C ARG A 91 14.46 11.05 -14.72
N ARG A 92 14.49 11.90 -13.70
CA ARG A 92 15.58 12.85 -13.56
C ARG A 92 16.81 12.17 -13.00
N THR A 93 17.99 12.61 -13.43
CA THR A 93 19.28 12.09 -12.97
C THR A 93 19.95 12.98 -11.93
N GLY A 94 19.27 14.06 -11.52
CA GLY A 94 19.73 15.00 -10.50
C GLY A 94 18.64 15.99 -10.09
N TYR A 95 18.99 16.93 -9.22
CA TYR A 95 18.08 17.96 -8.71
C TYR A 95 17.95 19.16 -9.64
N GLU A 96 18.88 19.31 -10.55
CA GLU A 96 18.90 20.34 -11.59
C GLU A 96 17.96 19.97 -12.75
N GLY A 97 17.87 20.82 -13.75
CA GLY A 97 17.05 20.56 -14.92
C GLY A 97 17.45 19.31 -15.70
N VAL A 98 16.67 18.95 -16.70
CA VAL A 98 16.94 17.84 -17.61
C VAL A 98 17.59 18.32 -18.90
N SER A 99 18.26 17.42 -19.63
CA SER A 99 18.86 17.74 -20.92
C SER A 99 17.81 18.25 -21.92
N ALA A 100 18.14 19.29 -22.67
CA ALA A 100 17.28 19.81 -23.74
C ALA A 100 17.00 18.77 -24.85
N GLU A 101 17.83 17.75 -24.97
CA GLU A 101 17.65 16.63 -25.91
C GLU A 101 16.44 15.76 -25.54
N ASN A 102 15.98 15.82 -24.28
CA ASN A 102 14.84 15.06 -23.77
C ASN A 102 13.57 15.94 -23.58
N ALA A 103 13.50 17.08 -24.24
CA ALA A 103 12.34 17.96 -24.17
C ALA A 103 11.04 17.32 -24.71
N ASP A 104 11.16 16.31 -25.55
CA ASP A 104 10.05 15.50 -26.05
C ASP A 104 9.48 14.54 -25.00
N VAL A 105 10.26 14.22 -23.96
CA VAL A 105 9.85 13.41 -22.82
C VAL A 105 9.32 14.27 -21.68
N PHE A 106 10.06 15.33 -21.32
CA PHE A 106 9.69 16.24 -20.23
C PHE A 106 8.93 17.46 -20.79
N ARG A 107 7.70 17.24 -21.22
CA ARG A 107 6.91 18.19 -21.97
C ARG A 107 6.25 19.25 -21.09
N ALA A 108 6.48 20.51 -21.41
CA ALA A 108 5.91 21.65 -20.69
C ALA A 108 4.39 21.78 -20.88
N ASP A 109 3.82 21.32 -21.99
CA ASP A 109 2.37 21.29 -22.24
C ASP A 109 1.65 20.26 -21.34
N TRP A 110 2.36 19.29 -20.79
CA TRP A 110 1.87 18.40 -19.71
C TRP A 110 2.05 18.98 -18.31
N GLY A 111 2.44 20.25 -18.17
CA GLY A 111 2.76 20.87 -16.88
C GLY A 111 4.11 20.43 -16.29
N VAL A 112 4.86 19.56 -16.98
CA VAL A 112 6.19 19.15 -16.54
C VAL A 112 7.16 20.32 -16.70
N GLN A 113 7.99 20.56 -15.68
CA GLN A 113 8.90 21.72 -15.64
C GLN A 113 10.37 21.23 -15.75
N PRO A 114 10.90 21.05 -16.97
CA PRO A 114 12.22 20.46 -17.18
C PRO A 114 13.36 21.27 -16.53
N ASP A 115 13.23 22.59 -16.51
CA ASP A 115 14.25 23.49 -15.95
C ASP A 115 14.10 23.75 -14.44
N ARG A 116 13.10 23.12 -13.80
CA ARG A 116 12.85 23.31 -12.38
C ARG A 116 13.93 22.64 -11.55
N VAL A 117 14.57 23.41 -10.69
CA VAL A 117 15.37 22.88 -9.59
C VAL A 117 14.44 22.28 -8.55
N LEU A 118 14.60 21.00 -8.27
CA LEU A 118 13.74 20.27 -7.32
C LEU A 118 14.17 20.60 -5.89
N SER A 119 13.20 20.99 -5.08
CA SER A 119 13.39 21.21 -3.65
C SER A 119 12.66 20.13 -2.87
N PRO A 120 13.36 19.37 -2.02
CA PRO A 120 12.71 18.39 -1.18
C PRO A 120 11.83 19.08 -0.13
N ILE A 121 10.69 18.47 0.15
CA ILE A 121 9.86 18.86 1.28
C ILE A 121 10.61 18.60 2.58
N ARG A 122 10.45 19.50 3.56
CA ARG A 122 11.01 19.27 4.88
C ARG A 122 10.29 18.09 5.55
N MET A 123 11.05 17.07 5.97
CA MET A 123 10.48 15.93 6.67
C MET A 123 9.77 16.40 7.95
N PRO A 124 8.52 15.98 8.16
CA PRO A 124 7.81 16.23 9.41
C PRO A 124 8.44 15.46 10.58
N SER A 125 8.08 15.84 11.81
CA SER A 125 8.48 15.05 12.99
C SER A 125 7.80 13.67 13.00
N THR A 126 8.36 12.74 13.76
CA THR A 126 7.77 11.41 13.94
C THR A 126 6.33 11.49 14.45
N ASP A 127 6.04 12.38 15.40
CA ASP A 127 4.71 12.54 15.95
C ASP A 127 3.68 12.94 14.87
N VAL A 128 4.05 13.89 14.00
CA VAL A 128 3.19 14.29 12.88
C VAL A 128 3.00 13.15 11.86
N LEU A 129 4.04 12.35 11.63
CA LEU A 129 3.92 11.18 10.75
C LEU A 129 2.96 10.14 11.33
N MET A 130 3.05 9.87 12.64
CA MET A 130 2.15 8.94 13.32
C MET A 130 0.71 9.45 13.33
N GLU A 131 0.49 10.74 13.58
CA GLU A 131 -0.83 11.36 13.48
C GLU A 131 -1.42 11.26 12.07
N CYS A 132 -0.62 11.49 11.03
CA CYS A 132 -1.05 11.32 9.65
C CYS A 132 -1.41 9.87 9.31
N LEU A 133 -0.68 8.90 9.83
CA LEU A 133 -0.96 7.48 9.64
C LEU A 133 -2.25 7.07 10.35
N ASP A 134 -2.45 7.53 11.57
CA ASP A 134 -3.71 7.31 12.31
C ASP A 134 -4.90 7.93 11.57
N LEU A 135 -4.76 9.19 11.15
CA LEU A 135 -5.80 9.88 10.38
C LEU A 135 -6.13 9.15 9.07
N TYR A 136 -5.12 8.60 8.40
CA TYR A 136 -5.35 7.77 7.22
C TYR A 136 -6.15 6.51 7.55
N GLN A 137 -5.79 5.78 8.60
CA GLN A 137 -6.45 4.54 8.99
C GLN A 137 -7.91 4.78 9.43
N THR A 138 -8.15 5.86 10.18
CA THR A 138 -9.44 6.08 10.82
C THR A 138 -10.42 6.93 9.99
N GLN A 139 -9.92 7.81 9.08
CA GLN A 139 -10.74 8.80 8.38
C GLN A 139 -10.68 8.71 6.85
N PHE A 140 -9.51 8.44 6.27
CA PHE A 140 -9.32 8.60 4.82
C PHE A 140 -9.41 7.31 4.03
N ARG A 141 -8.98 6.18 4.59
CA ARG A 141 -9.12 4.93 3.87
C ARG A 141 -10.60 4.50 3.82
N LYS A 142 -10.98 3.83 2.76
CA LYS A 142 -12.30 3.24 2.68
C LYS A 142 -12.49 2.20 3.78
N PRO A 143 -13.66 2.18 4.45
CA PRO A 143 -13.96 1.14 5.42
C PRO A 143 -13.88 -0.25 4.81
N SER A 144 -13.41 -1.21 5.56
CA SER A 144 -13.38 -2.60 5.14
C SER A 144 -14.59 -3.38 5.66
N LEU A 145 -15.00 -4.38 4.88
CA LEU A 145 -15.89 -5.45 5.30
C LEU A 145 -15.09 -6.73 5.37
N THR A 146 -14.77 -7.18 6.56
CA THR A 146 -13.87 -8.30 6.78
C THR A 146 -14.58 -9.47 7.44
N VAL A 147 -14.37 -10.68 6.90
CA VAL A 147 -14.86 -11.92 7.48
C VAL A 147 -13.68 -12.77 7.92
N TYR A 148 -13.62 -13.05 9.20
CA TYR A 148 -12.63 -13.92 9.83
C TYR A 148 -13.22 -15.30 10.05
N CYS A 149 -12.81 -16.28 9.25
CA CYS A 149 -13.12 -17.68 9.49
C CYS A 149 -12.04 -18.27 10.40
N LEU A 150 -12.35 -18.47 11.66
CA LEU A 150 -11.41 -18.89 12.70
C LEU A 150 -11.52 -20.39 12.95
N ASP A 151 -10.44 -21.11 12.70
CA ASP A 151 -10.37 -22.56 12.87
C ASP A 151 -10.23 -22.95 14.34
N TYR A 152 -11.25 -23.60 14.88
CA TYR A 152 -11.28 -24.20 16.20
C TYR A 152 -11.38 -25.74 16.14
N SER A 153 -10.84 -26.35 15.07
CA SER A 153 -10.74 -27.81 15.01
C SER A 153 -9.81 -28.37 16.09
N GLY A 154 -9.94 -29.65 16.41
CA GLY A 154 -9.17 -30.27 17.47
C GLY A 154 -7.63 -30.21 17.26
N SER A 155 -7.17 -30.09 16.02
CA SER A 155 -5.73 -29.90 15.73
C SER A 155 -5.18 -28.53 16.14
N MET A 156 -6.05 -27.55 16.40
CA MET A 156 -5.70 -26.25 16.93
C MET A 156 -5.56 -26.21 18.46
N GLU A 157 -5.85 -27.28 19.17
CA GLU A 157 -5.72 -27.34 20.64
C GLU A 157 -4.31 -26.98 21.10
N GLY A 158 -4.19 -26.14 22.11
CA GLY A 158 -2.92 -25.63 22.66
C GLY A 158 -2.35 -24.48 21.82
N THR A 159 -1.12 -24.59 21.36
CA THR A 159 -0.34 -23.49 20.76
C THR A 159 -1.03 -22.87 19.52
N GLY A 160 -1.69 -23.67 18.70
CA GLY A 160 -2.38 -23.16 17.50
C GLY A 160 -3.49 -22.16 17.89
N ARG A 161 -4.35 -22.55 18.83
CA ARG A 161 -5.40 -21.68 19.36
C ARG A 161 -4.83 -20.46 20.08
N GLU A 162 -3.80 -20.64 20.92
CA GLU A 162 -3.15 -19.53 21.64
C GLU A 162 -2.61 -18.47 20.67
N GLN A 163 -1.92 -18.88 19.61
CA GLN A 163 -1.40 -17.98 18.59
C GLN A 163 -2.50 -17.26 17.80
N MET A 164 -3.59 -17.96 17.51
CA MET A 164 -4.74 -17.34 16.82
C MET A 164 -5.42 -16.30 17.71
N VAL A 165 -5.65 -16.61 18.98
CA VAL A 165 -6.22 -15.67 19.98
C VAL A 165 -5.32 -14.44 20.11
N GLU A 166 -4.01 -14.64 20.22
CA GLU A 166 -3.02 -13.55 20.28
C GLU A 166 -3.07 -12.70 19.01
N ALA A 167 -3.09 -13.31 17.83
CA ALA A 167 -3.19 -12.56 16.57
C ALA A 167 -4.49 -11.73 16.48
N MET A 168 -5.62 -12.29 16.94
CA MET A 168 -6.88 -11.57 16.96
C MET A 168 -6.90 -10.43 17.98
N SER A 169 -6.13 -10.51 19.07
CA SER A 169 -5.97 -9.40 20.02
C SER A 169 -5.31 -8.18 19.37
N GLN A 170 -4.37 -8.40 18.43
CA GLN A 170 -3.69 -7.33 17.68
C GLN A 170 -4.59 -6.63 16.66
N ILE A 171 -5.75 -7.18 16.36
CA ILE A 171 -6.71 -6.65 15.37
C ILE A 171 -7.95 -6.09 16.05
N LEU A 172 -8.51 -6.81 17.02
CA LEU A 172 -9.81 -6.49 17.61
C LEU A 172 -9.72 -5.56 18.82
N ILE A 173 -8.58 -5.52 19.53
CA ILE A 173 -8.35 -4.59 20.63
C ILE A 173 -7.67 -3.35 20.06
N GLN A 174 -8.38 -2.21 20.07
CA GLN A 174 -7.93 -1.00 19.37
C GLN A 174 -6.58 -0.46 19.87
N GLU A 175 -6.32 -0.53 21.18
CA GLU A 175 -5.04 -0.13 21.76
C GLU A 175 -3.84 -0.94 21.19
N ASN A 176 -4.03 -2.23 20.93
CA ASN A 176 -3.02 -3.08 20.29
C ASN A 176 -2.94 -2.81 18.77
N ALA A 177 -4.10 -2.62 18.13
CA ALA A 177 -4.21 -2.38 16.71
C ALA A 177 -3.49 -1.07 16.30
N GLU A 178 -3.58 -0.01 17.08
CA GLU A 178 -2.87 1.26 16.87
C GLU A 178 -1.36 1.08 16.79
N GLN A 179 -0.78 0.23 17.62
CA GLN A 179 0.66 -0.05 17.60
C GLN A 179 1.14 -0.70 16.31
N ASN A 180 0.24 -1.36 15.60
CA ASN A 180 0.50 -2.08 14.36
C ASN A 180 -0.11 -1.40 13.12
N LEU A 181 -0.72 -0.21 13.27
CA LEU A 181 -1.47 0.50 12.23
C LEU A 181 -2.60 -0.36 11.62
N LEU A 182 -3.28 -1.12 12.46
CA LEU A 182 -4.40 -2.00 12.12
C LEU A 182 -5.74 -1.53 12.72
N GLN A 183 -5.77 -0.34 13.32
CA GLN A 183 -6.96 0.20 13.95
C GLN A 183 -8.13 0.32 12.96
N ALA A 184 -9.31 -0.03 13.45
CA ALA A 184 -10.54 0.06 12.68
C ALA A 184 -11.06 1.50 12.63
N SER A 185 -11.78 1.83 11.56
CA SER A 185 -12.57 3.08 11.46
C SER A 185 -13.98 2.89 12.00
N GLU A 186 -14.72 4.00 12.19
CA GLU A 186 -16.10 3.98 12.70
C GLU A 186 -17.11 3.24 11.79
N HIS A 187 -16.74 2.98 10.54
CA HIS A 187 -17.62 2.39 9.53
C HIS A 187 -17.22 0.98 9.10
N GLU A 188 -16.17 0.42 9.69
CA GLU A 188 -15.76 -0.94 9.37
C GLU A 188 -16.73 -1.98 9.88
N VAL A 189 -16.84 -3.06 9.13
CA VAL A 189 -17.65 -4.23 9.52
C VAL A 189 -16.74 -5.43 9.66
N ASN A 190 -16.72 -6.01 10.85
CA ASN A 190 -15.96 -7.19 11.18
C ASN A 190 -16.92 -8.33 11.54
N ILE A 191 -16.78 -9.47 10.84
CA ILE A 191 -17.61 -10.65 11.01
C ILE A 191 -16.72 -11.80 11.43
N LEU A 192 -17.01 -12.42 12.56
CA LEU A 192 -16.33 -13.62 13.03
C LEU A 192 -17.17 -14.85 12.76
N ILE A 193 -16.56 -15.88 12.21
CA ILE A 193 -17.14 -17.19 11.97
C ILE A 193 -16.18 -18.23 12.56
N PRO A 194 -16.31 -18.55 13.88
CA PRO A 194 -15.63 -19.70 14.45
C PRO A 194 -16.15 -20.97 13.79
N PHE A 195 -15.26 -21.87 13.40
CA PHE A 195 -15.67 -23.13 12.78
C PHE A 195 -14.83 -24.32 13.23
N GLU A 196 -15.40 -25.50 13.07
CA GLU A 196 -14.75 -26.80 13.16
C GLU A 196 -15.19 -27.68 11.98
N GLY A 197 -15.86 -28.82 12.22
CA GLY A 197 -16.53 -29.63 11.19
C GLY A 197 -17.73 -28.91 10.54
N TYR A 198 -18.18 -27.79 11.12
CA TYR A 198 -19.22 -26.88 10.62
C TYR A 198 -19.03 -25.48 11.23
N PRO A 199 -19.58 -24.40 10.60
CA PRO A 199 -19.60 -23.08 11.20
C PRO A 199 -20.41 -23.06 12.48
N ARG A 200 -19.89 -22.35 13.49
CA ARG A 200 -20.59 -22.03 14.74
C ARG A 200 -21.42 -20.75 14.60
N ASP A 201 -21.74 -20.12 15.71
CA ASP A 201 -22.44 -18.82 15.68
C ASP A 201 -21.63 -17.77 14.96
N VAL A 202 -22.31 -16.87 14.24
CA VAL A 202 -21.71 -15.75 13.53
C VAL A 202 -21.84 -14.48 14.40
N TYR A 203 -20.73 -13.84 14.64
CA TYR A 203 -20.68 -12.59 15.41
C TYR A 203 -20.30 -11.43 14.50
N THR A 204 -20.92 -10.27 14.69
CA THR A 204 -20.67 -9.09 13.86
C THR A 204 -20.52 -7.87 14.74
N ALA A 205 -19.53 -7.03 14.42
CA ALA A 205 -19.37 -5.70 14.99
C ALA A 205 -19.24 -4.66 13.89
N VAL A 206 -19.75 -3.47 14.14
CA VAL A 206 -19.64 -2.30 13.26
C VAL A 206 -18.91 -1.21 14.02
N GLY A 207 -17.89 -0.64 13.37
CA GLY A 207 -17.09 0.43 13.95
C GLY A 207 -15.91 -0.06 14.78
N ASN A 208 -15.37 0.84 15.58
CA ASN A 208 -14.14 0.67 16.36
C ASN A 208 -14.35 0.76 17.87
N GLY A 209 -15.61 0.63 18.32
CA GLY A 209 -15.99 0.76 19.72
C GLY A 209 -16.07 -0.57 20.48
N GLU A 210 -16.83 -0.56 21.58
CA GLU A 210 -17.01 -1.70 22.49
C GLU A 210 -17.52 -2.97 21.79
N GLU A 211 -18.29 -2.84 20.70
CA GLU A 211 -18.77 -4.00 19.93
C GLU A 211 -17.62 -4.76 19.25
N LEU A 212 -16.61 -4.06 18.76
CA LEU A 212 -15.43 -4.69 18.16
C LEU A 212 -14.62 -5.44 19.22
N GLU A 213 -14.39 -4.85 20.38
CA GLU A 213 -13.69 -5.51 21.47
C GLU A 213 -14.49 -6.69 22.04
N ALA A 214 -15.82 -6.62 22.00
CA ALA A 214 -16.67 -7.75 22.39
C ALA A 214 -16.49 -8.97 21.48
N LEU A 215 -16.09 -8.79 20.21
CA LEU A 215 -15.72 -9.91 19.34
C LEU A 215 -14.51 -10.67 19.88
N TYR A 216 -13.53 -9.96 20.43
CA TYR A 216 -12.36 -10.63 21.05
C TYR A 216 -12.76 -11.54 22.22
N THR A 217 -13.73 -11.14 23.02
CA THR A 217 -14.26 -11.99 24.09
C THR A 217 -14.84 -13.30 23.55
N GLN A 218 -15.47 -13.28 22.36
CA GLN A 218 -15.95 -14.49 21.71
C GLN A 218 -14.78 -15.37 21.22
N VAL A 219 -13.75 -14.75 20.65
CA VAL A 219 -12.52 -15.48 20.23
C VAL A 219 -11.89 -16.22 21.41
N GLU A 220 -11.79 -15.59 22.58
CA GLU A 220 -11.23 -16.20 23.79
C GLU A 220 -12.12 -17.31 24.37
N ALA A 221 -13.43 -17.21 24.23
CA ALA A 221 -14.38 -18.15 24.82
C ALA A 221 -14.48 -19.49 24.04
N GLU A 222 -14.11 -19.47 22.75
CA GLU A 222 -14.22 -20.65 21.90
C GLU A 222 -13.15 -21.72 22.21
N GLU A 223 -13.55 -22.99 22.25
CA GLU A 223 -12.66 -24.12 22.49
C GLU A 223 -12.34 -24.85 21.18
N ALA A 224 -11.10 -25.33 21.06
CA ALA A 224 -10.67 -26.15 19.93
C ALA A 224 -11.10 -27.62 20.10
N VAL A 225 -12.03 -28.05 19.25
CA VAL A 225 -12.60 -29.43 19.28
C VAL A 225 -13.05 -29.84 17.87
N GLY A 226 -13.27 -31.12 17.65
CA GLY A 226 -13.92 -31.64 16.45
C GLY A 226 -13.06 -31.71 15.18
N GLY A 227 -13.71 -31.70 14.03
CA GLY A 227 -13.11 -31.79 12.69
C GLY A 227 -12.80 -30.45 12.09
N THR A 228 -12.54 -30.41 10.76
CA THR A 228 -12.24 -29.17 10.02
C THR A 228 -12.98 -29.17 8.69
N ASP A 229 -13.89 -28.22 8.46
CA ASP A 229 -14.53 -27.99 7.17
C ASP A 229 -14.35 -26.54 6.74
N ILE A 230 -13.20 -26.27 6.12
CA ILE A 230 -12.82 -24.94 5.61
C ILE A 230 -13.78 -24.48 4.50
N TYR A 231 -14.24 -25.40 3.66
CA TYR A 231 -15.14 -25.04 2.54
C TYR A 231 -16.49 -24.57 3.04
N TYR A 232 -17.02 -25.21 4.07
CA TYR A 232 -18.28 -24.82 4.64
C TYR A 232 -18.16 -23.45 5.35
N ALA A 233 -17.08 -23.23 6.10
CA ALA A 233 -16.80 -21.94 6.71
C ALA A 233 -16.67 -20.80 5.67
N ALA A 234 -15.94 -21.04 4.58
CA ALA A 234 -15.79 -20.09 3.49
C ALA A 234 -17.13 -19.78 2.78
N MET A 235 -17.97 -20.80 2.58
CA MET A 235 -19.31 -20.61 2.02
C MET A 235 -20.21 -19.77 2.93
N GLU A 236 -20.11 -19.97 4.25
CA GLU A 236 -20.84 -19.13 5.21
C GLU A 236 -20.34 -17.70 5.16
N GLY A 237 -19.03 -17.49 5.12
CA GLY A 237 -18.43 -16.16 4.94
C GLY A 237 -18.96 -15.46 3.70
N LEU A 238 -18.96 -16.13 2.56
CA LEU A 238 -19.53 -15.57 1.31
C LEU A 238 -21.04 -15.30 1.42
N ARG A 239 -21.76 -16.08 2.21
CA ARG A 239 -23.19 -15.83 2.47
C ARG A 239 -23.41 -14.58 3.29
N GLN A 240 -22.58 -14.33 4.31
CA GLN A 240 -22.62 -13.12 5.12
C GLN A 240 -22.32 -11.88 4.29
N LEU A 241 -21.31 -11.92 3.40
CA LEU A 241 -20.97 -10.81 2.51
C LEU A 241 -22.12 -10.38 1.59
N LYS A 242 -23.02 -11.28 1.22
CA LYS A 242 -24.19 -10.94 0.36
C LYS A 242 -25.21 -10.03 1.05
N ASN A 243 -25.14 -9.87 2.35
CA ASN A 243 -26.03 -8.98 3.10
C ASN A 243 -25.59 -7.51 3.00
N TYR A 244 -24.43 -7.24 2.39
CA TYR A 244 -23.84 -5.91 2.28
C TYR A 244 -23.72 -5.48 0.83
N ASP A 245 -23.80 -4.18 0.59
CA ASP A 245 -23.58 -3.60 -0.73
C ASP A 245 -22.06 -3.49 -0.97
N LEU A 246 -21.55 -4.31 -1.89
CA LEU A 246 -20.12 -4.35 -2.26
C LEU A 246 -19.77 -3.40 -3.41
N SER A 247 -20.70 -2.54 -3.85
CA SER A 247 -20.49 -1.61 -4.97
C SER A 247 -19.94 -0.24 -4.53
N GLN A 248 -19.73 -0.02 -3.24
CA GLN A 248 -19.27 1.26 -2.67
C GLN A 248 -17.76 1.31 -2.47
#